data_85ad149ae51c983090e3db1532338405
#
_entry.id   85ad149ae51c983090e3db1532338405
#
_cell.length_a   1.000
_cell.length_b   1.000
_cell.length_c   1.000
_cell.angle_alpha   90.00
_cell.angle_beta   90.00
_cell.angle_gamma   90.00
#
_symmetry.space_group_name_H-M   'P 1'
#
loop_
_entity.id
_entity.type
_entity.pdbx_description
1 polymer ?
#
loop_
_entity_poly.entity_id
_entity_poly.type
_entity_poly.pdbx_seq_one_letter_code
_entity_poly.pdbx_strand_id
1 'polypeptide(L)'
;IFSQLPLGYRSLKKVQQIIREEMDAIGGQEFHLPALNPIDIWEQTGRVEAMGDVMFHIKNRDGLVLAPTHEEIMTYHARQHIKSYRDMPQIWYQIQTKFRNEPRPKSGVLRGRQFTMKDAYSLDNSREGLDKSYDLHAIAYRNIYQRCGLKFFVVGASSGAMGGSASQEFMVESPYGEDTCAIDELSGYSANIEVAVSAVNPIGRIDNAHSIEEFATPGAKTIDEVASGFGLDVNRCAKSVVYIADSKAYLILMRGNDQLNEAKFQNYVKAIQCRPAEPEELFELTGAHAGSIGPIGLSSEITILADSLLEHANGLVSGANKDGFHLKNIDLDRDCTISAFADFRTVLEGEPCISGGNPLRIVNAIEVGHIFKLGTKYSEALNAVFLDEHGKEQPIIMGSYGIGLERIIACAIEQHHDEKGIAWPISIAPYTVHLIGLGLHKSEEAVKACNAIHDALEQKGIDVLFDDRDVSPGIKFNDADLIGLPFQLIVGEKGLQQGQFELKIRKTHERLSIAISLDDTMVSTVVNAIQSQMNIMGQ
;
A
#
# COMPACT_ATOMS: atom_id res chain seq x y z
N ILE A 1 -2.97 -4.50 -18.72
CA ILE A 1 -2.79 -5.96 -18.77
C ILE A 1 -1.36 -6.23 -19.20
N PHE A 2 -0.64 -7.09 -18.48
CA PHE A 2 0.77 -7.39 -18.72
C PHE A 2 0.98 -8.89 -18.87
N SER A 3 1.94 -9.27 -19.74
CA SER A 3 2.41 -10.64 -19.85
C SER A 3 3.68 -10.81 -19.00
N GLN A 4 3.70 -11.84 -18.17
CA GLN A 4 4.91 -12.22 -17.44
C GLN A 4 5.77 -13.08 -18.36
N LEU A 5 6.92 -12.52 -18.81
CA LEU A 5 7.90 -13.27 -19.59
C LEU A 5 8.69 -14.25 -18.70
N PRO A 6 9.44 -15.22 -19.28
CA PRO A 6 10.02 -16.32 -18.50
C PRO A 6 10.81 -15.90 -17.27
N LEU A 7 11.65 -14.87 -17.33
CA LEU A 7 12.42 -14.40 -16.17
C LEU A 7 11.49 -13.85 -15.07
N GLY A 8 10.57 -12.95 -15.43
CA GLY A 8 9.61 -12.40 -14.46
C GLY A 8 8.71 -13.47 -13.86
N TYR A 9 8.27 -14.43 -14.65
CA TYR A 9 7.42 -15.52 -14.17
C TYR A 9 8.15 -16.48 -13.22
N ARG A 10 9.45 -16.72 -13.44
CA ARG A 10 10.27 -17.51 -12.49
C ARG A 10 10.38 -16.81 -11.14
N SER A 11 10.62 -15.50 -11.13
CA SER A 11 10.64 -14.70 -9.91
C SER A 11 9.28 -14.74 -9.21
N LEU A 12 8.17 -14.59 -9.96
CA LEU A 12 6.80 -14.66 -9.41
C LEU A 12 6.53 -16.01 -8.73
N LYS A 13 6.98 -17.12 -9.31
CA LYS A 13 6.85 -18.46 -8.68
C LYS A 13 7.61 -18.57 -7.37
N LYS A 14 8.81 -17.97 -7.27
CA LYS A 14 9.59 -17.95 -6.01
C LYS A 14 8.87 -17.13 -4.93
N VAL A 15 8.31 -15.97 -5.29
CA VAL A 15 7.45 -15.17 -4.39
C VAL A 15 6.24 -15.99 -3.94
N GLN A 16 5.55 -16.68 -4.85
CA GLN A 16 4.43 -17.56 -4.51
C GLN A 16 4.82 -18.65 -3.51
N GLN A 17 6.00 -19.25 -3.70
CA GLN A 17 6.48 -20.31 -2.80
C GLN A 17 6.77 -19.77 -1.39
N ILE A 18 7.43 -18.62 -1.27
CA ILE A 18 7.67 -17.94 0.01
C ILE A 18 6.34 -17.66 0.72
N ILE A 19 5.35 -17.16 -0.02
CA ILE A 19 4.02 -16.87 0.53
C ILE A 19 3.34 -18.15 1.05
N ARG A 20 3.38 -19.28 0.29
CA ARG A 20 2.82 -20.55 0.75
C ARG A 20 3.45 -21.01 2.05
N GLU A 21 4.77 -21.01 2.11
CA GLU A 21 5.51 -21.45 3.30
C GLU A 21 5.12 -20.66 4.56
N GLU A 22 5.00 -19.33 4.46
CA GLU A 22 4.62 -18.48 5.59
C GLU A 22 3.12 -18.61 5.93
N MET A 23 2.26 -18.81 4.94
CA MET A 23 0.83 -19.03 5.19
C MET A 23 0.57 -20.41 5.81
N ASP A 24 1.25 -21.45 5.33
CA ASP A 24 1.15 -22.80 5.89
C ASP A 24 1.68 -22.84 7.34
N ALA A 25 2.76 -22.10 7.63
CA ALA A 25 3.34 -22.00 8.97
C ALA A 25 2.38 -21.42 10.02
N ILE A 26 1.41 -20.58 9.62
CA ILE A 26 0.36 -20.07 10.51
C ILE A 26 -0.94 -20.91 10.50
N GLY A 27 -0.91 -22.10 9.86
CA GLY A 27 -2.05 -23.02 9.75
C GLY A 27 -3.01 -22.70 8.61
N GLY A 28 -2.58 -21.93 7.61
CA GLY A 28 -3.38 -21.62 6.42
C GLY A 28 -3.65 -22.86 5.56
N GLN A 29 -4.83 -22.93 4.97
CA GLN A 29 -5.24 -23.97 4.02
C GLN A 29 -5.46 -23.32 2.65
N GLU A 30 -4.74 -23.80 1.61
CA GLU A 30 -4.81 -23.25 0.26
C GLU A 30 -6.06 -23.74 -0.47
N PHE A 31 -6.85 -22.80 -0.99
CA PHE A 31 -8.00 -23.02 -1.86
C PHE A 31 -7.67 -22.61 -3.29
N HIS A 32 -8.47 -23.04 -4.24
CA HIS A 32 -8.50 -22.51 -5.59
C HIS A 32 -9.95 -22.23 -5.97
N LEU A 33 -10.36 -20.97 -5.83
CA LEU A 33 -11.73 -20.53 -6.06
C LEU A 33 -11.90 -20.01 -7.50
N PRO A 34 -13.12 -20.01 -8.06
CA PRO A 34 -13.36 -19.48 -9.40
C PRO A 34 -13.14 -17.96 -9.45
N ALA A 35 -12.47 -17.48 -10.51
CA ALA A 35 -12.35 -16.04 -10.79
C ALA A 35 -13.64 -15.46 -11.40
N LEU A 36 -14.48 -16.32 -11.99
CA LEU A 36 -15.81 -15.95 -12.48
C LEU A 36 -16.84 -16.25 -11.40
N ASN A 37 -17.50 -15.24 -10.90
CA ASN A 37 -18.44 -15.33 -9.79
C ASN A 37 -19.87 -15.04 -10.22
N PRO A 38 -20.89 -15.66 -9.57
CA PRO A 38 -22.27 -15.22 -9.68
C PRO A 38 -22.43 -13.85 -8.99
N ILE A 39 -23.22 -12.96 -9.60
CA ILE A 39 -23.41 -11.58 -9.10
C ILE A 39 -24.27 -11.53 -7.84
N ASP A 40 -25.19 -12.47 -7.67
CA ASP A 40 -26.17 -12.51 -6.57
C ASP A 40 -25.54 -12.51 -5.17
N ILE A 41 -24.37 -13.14 -5.00
CA ILE A 41 -23.65 -13.10 -3.73
C ILE A 41 -23.04 -11.71 -3.43
N TRP A 42 -22.72 -10.96 -4.49
CA TRP A 42 -22.22 -9.59 -4.39
C TRP A 42 -23.35 -8.58 -4.14
N GLU A 43 -24.54 -8.84 -4.69
CA GLU A 43 -25.76 -8.08 -4.40
C GLU A 43 -26.17 -8.22 -2.94
N GLN A 44 -26.12 -9.44 -2.39
CA GLN A 44 -26.44 -9.70 -0.98
C GLN A 44 -25.54 -8.93 0.00
N THR A 45 -24.29 -8.69 -0.34
CA THR A 45 -23.35 -7.91 0.49
C THR A 45 -23.41 -6.40 0.22
N GLY A 46 -24.19 -5.96 -0.78
CA GLY A 46 -24.24 -4.56 -1.23
C GLY A 46 -22.98 -4.08 -1.96
N ARG A 47 -22.08 -5.03 -2.33
CA ARG A 47 -20.78 -4.66 -2.91
C ARG A 47 -20.80 -4.44 -4.41
N VAL A 48 -21.85 -4.80 -5.11
CA VAL A 48 -22.02 -4.41 -6.51
C VAL A 48 -22.05 -2.88 -6.64
N GLU A 49 -22.83 -2.21 -5.81
CA GLU A 49 -22.90 -0.75 -5.77
C GLU A 49 -21.60 -0.11 -5.24
N ALA A 50 -21.03 -0.66 -4.16
CA ALA A 50 -19.80 -0.14 -3.55
C ALA A 50 -18.58 -0.26 -4.48
N MET A 51 -18.51 -1.31 -5.31
CA MET A 51 -17.44 -1.50 -6.29
C MET A 51 -17.69 -0.70 -7.58
N GLY A 52 -18.94 -0.43 -7.93
CA GLY A 52 -19.32 0.38 -9.10
C GLY A 52 -18.57 -0.06 -10.36
N ASP A 53 -18.00 0.91 -11.07
CA ASP A 53 -17.27 0.71 -12.34
C ASP A 53 -15.97 -0.11 -12.20
N VAL A 54 -15.49 -0.36 -10.99
CA VAL A 54 -14.29 -1.20 -10.77
C VAL A 54 -14.57 -2.68 -11.05
N MET A 55 -15.84 -3.11 -10.96
CA MET A 55 -16.23 -4.48 -11.24
C MET A 55 -16.39 -4.72 -12.74
N PHE A 56 -15.79 -5.81 -13.26
CA PHE A 56 -16.04 -6.28 -14.62
C PHE A 56 -17.30 -7.13 -14.69
N HIS A 57 -18.29 -6.68 -15.45
CA HIS A 57 -19.47 -7.46 -15.79
C HIS A 57 -19.29 -8.19 -17.12
N ILE A 58 -19.78 -9.41 -17.22
CA ILE A 58 -19.67 -10.22 -18.45
C ILE A 58 -20.81 -9.85 -19.41
N LYS A 59 -20.46 -9.29 -20.55
CA LYS A 59 -21.44 -8.96 -21.60
C LYS A 59 -22.15 -10.21 -22.13
N ASN A 60 -23.45 -10.17 -22.27
CA ASN A 60 -24.31 -11.28 -22.72
C ASN A 60 -24.34 -12.50 -21.77
N ARG A 61 -23.96 -12.33 -20.51
CA ARG A 61 -24.07 -13.31 -19.43
C ARG A 61 -24.44 -12.56 -18.15
N ASP A 62 -25.68 -12.07 -18.11
CA ASP A 62 -26.23 -11.38 -16.96
C ASP A 62 -26.14 -12.32 -15.75
N GLY A 63 -25.74 -11.79 -14.62
CA GLY A 63 -25.53 -12.58 -13.41
C GLY A 63 -24.11 -13.11 -13.21
N LEU A 64 -23.14 -12.77 -14.07
CA LEU A 64 -21.73 -13.16 -13.88
C LEU A 64 -20.79 -11.96 -13.89
N VAL A 65 -19.83 -11.98 -12.98
CA VAL A 65 -18.79 -10.94 -12.82
C VAL A 65 -17.41 -11.57 -12.70
N LEU A 66 -16.35 -10.82 -13.06
CA LEU A 66 -14.98 -11.21 -12.73
C LEU A 66 -14.62 -10.67 -11.34
N ALA A 67 -14.15 -11.55 -10.48
CA ALA A 67 -13.91 -11.25 -9.07
C ALA A 67 -12.77 -10.22 -8.88
N PRO A 68 -13.04 -9.05 -8.29
CA PRO A 68 -12.01 -8.12 -7.84
C PRO A 68 -11.34 -8.55 -6.52
N THR A 69 -11.99 -9.43 -5.77
CA THR A 69 -11.59 -10.04 -4.49
C THR A 69 -12.51 -11.24 -4.23
N HIS A 70 -12.42 -11.96 -3.11
CA HIS A 70 -13.20 -13.21 -2.91
C HIS A 70 -13.82 -13.33 -1.50
N GLU A 71 -14.10 -12.23 -0.80
CA GLU A 71 -14.78 -12.29 0.50
C GLU A 71 -16.11 -13.02 0.40
N GLU A 72 -16.91 -12.73 -0.64
CA GLU A 72 -18.24 -13.29 -0.84
C GLU A 72 -18.20 -14.79 -1.06
N ILE A 73 -17.37 -15.27 -1.99
CA ILE A 73 -17.23 -16.70 -2.29
C ILE A 73 -16.66 -17.45 -1.10
N MET A 74 -15.67 -16.88 -0.41
CA MET A 74 -15.08 -17.50 0.78
C MET A 74 -16.12 -17.61 1.90
N THR A 75 -16.90 -16.57 2.13
CA THR A 75 -18.01 -16.58 3.11
C THR A 75 -19.10 -17.59 2.73
N TYR A 76 -19.40 -17.71 1.43
CA TYR A 76 -20.33 -18.72 0.93
C TYR A 76 -19.85 -20.14 1.28
N HIS A 77 -18.58 -20.45 1.10
CA HIS A 77 -18.00 -21.74 1.51
C HIS A 77 -17.98 -21.90 3.03
N ALA A 78 -17.63 -20.86 3.78
CA ALA A 78 -17.67 -20.88 5.24
C ALA A 78 -19.07 -21.24 5.76
N ARG A 79 -20.12 -20.63 5.19
CA ARG A 79 -21.51 -20.96 5.47
C ARG A 79 -21.84 -22.44 5.25
N GLN A 80 -21.21 -23.09 4.26
CA GLN A 80 -21.48 -24.50 3.96
C GLN A 80 -20.75 -25.46 4.91
N HIS A 81 -19.54 -25.12 5.33
CA HIS A 81 -18.62 -26.05 5.99
C HIS A 81 -18.44 -25.80 7.49
N ILE A 82 -18.63 -24.57 7.98
CA ILE A 82 -18.53 -24.24 9.41
C ILE A 82 -19.92 -24.25 10.02
N LYS A 83 -20.13 -25.12 11.02
CA LYS A 83 -21.43 -25.31 11.69
C LYS A 83 -21.35 -25.13 13.21
N SER A 84 -20.18 -25.30 13.79
CA SER A 84 -19.98 -25.28 15.24
C SER A 84 -18.76 -24.42 15.61
N TYR A 85 -18.77 -23.85 16.81
CA TYR A 85 -17.58 -23.19 17.37
C TYR A 85 -16.33 -24.08 17.38
N ARG A 86 -16.50 -25.42 17.35
CA ARG A 86 -15.40 -26.39 17.32
C ARG A 86 -14.70 -26.47 15.96
N ASP A 87 -15.33 -25.99 14.90
CA ASP A 87 -14.76 -25.96 13.55
C ASP A 87 -13.80 -24.77 13.38
N MET A 88 -13.69 -23.88 14.34
CA MET A 88 -12.90 -22.66 14.31
C MET A 88 -11.83 -22.63 15.43
N PRO A 89 -10.74 -21.85 15.27
CA PRO A 89 -10.49 -20.93 14.16
C PRO A 89 -10.06 -21.65 12.86
N GLN A 90 -10.27 -20.98 11.72
CA GLN A 90 -9.80 -21.43 10.41
C GLN A 90 -9.09 -20.28 9.70
N ILE A 91 -8.04 -20.60 8.94
CA ILE A 91 -7.36 -19.67 8.03
C ILE A 91 -7.38 -20.31 6.64
N TRP A 92 -8.10 -19.69 5.73
CA TRP A 92 -8.24 -20.15 4.34
C TRP A 92 -7.62 -19.12 3.42
N TYR A 93 -6.82 -19.54 2.44
CA TYR A 93 -6.18 -18.62 1.50
C TYR A 93 -6.16 -19.18 0.08
N GLN A 94 -5.90 -18.30 -0.87
CA GLN A 94 -5.61 -18.65 -2.24
C GLN A 94 -4.58 -17.71 -2.85
N ILE A 95 -3.95 -18.16 -3.94
CA ILE A 95 -3.17 -17.34 -4.85
C ILE A 95 -3.87 -17.38 -6.20
N GLN A 96 -4.58 -16.32 -6.54
CA GLN A 96 -5.50 -16.30 -7.67
C GLN A 96 -5.45 -14.97 -8.42
N THR A 97 -5.75 -15.02 -9.73
CA THR A 97 -5.95 -13.83 -10.56
C THR A 97 -7.15 -13.03 -10.08
N LYS A 98 -6.99 -11.71 -9.99
CA LYS A 98 -8.04 -10.73 -9.72
C LYS A 98 -8.21 -9.80 -10.92
N PHE A 99 -9.41 -9.25 -11.04
CA PHE A 99 -9.80 -8.34 -12.11
C PHE A 99 -10.40 -7.07 -11.53
N ARG A 100 -9.79 -5.93 -11.82
CA ARG A 100 -10.31 -4.62 -11.44
C ARG A 100 -10.29 -3.71 -12.65
N ASN A 101 -11.43 -3.14 -13.01
CA ASN A 101 -11.53 -2.22 -14.15
C ASN A 101 -10.97 -0.85 -13.76
N GLU A 102 -9.68 -0.82 -13.48
CA GLU A 102 -8.97 0.41 -13.14
C GLU A 102 -9.16 1.46 -14.25
N PRO A 103 -9.72 2.63 -13.95
CA PRO A 103 -9.99 3.66 -14.96
C PRO A 103 -8.68 4.21 -15.53
N ARG A 104 -7.62 4.31 -14.72
CA ARG A 104 -6.31 4.83 -15.09
C ARG A 104 -5.20 3.88 -14.65
N PRO A 105 -4.97 2.76 -15.38
CA PRO A 105 -3.82 1.90 -15.11
C PRO A 105 -2.54 2.71 -15.32
N LYS A 106 -1.60 2.63 -14.38
CA LYS A 106 -0.32 3.34 -14.44
C LYS A 106 0.79 2.56 -13.74
N SER A 107 2.02 3.03 -13.85
CA SER A 107 3.19 2.46 -13.15
C SER A 107 3.38 0.96 -13.41
N GLY A 108 3.17 0.51 -14.67
CA GLY A 108 3.39 -0.88 -15.08
C GLY A 108 2.53 -1.87 -14.30
N VAL A 109 3.18 -2.85 -13.68
CA VAL A 109 2.51 -3.94 -12.93
C VAL A 109 2.03 -3.51 -11.54
N LEU A 110 2.33 -2.28 -11.09
CA LEU A 110 1.88 -1.79 -9.79
C LEU A 110 0.36 -1.58 -9.72
N ARG A 111 -0.25 -1.15 -10.85
CA ARG A 111 -1.69 -0.92 -10.95
C ARG A 111 -2.24 -1.32 -12.30
N GLY A 112 -2.56 -2.60 -12.43
CA GLY A 112 -3.12 -3.22 -13.64
C GLY A 112 -4.58 -3.64 -13.46
N ARG A 113 -5.24 -3.98 -14.59
CA ARG A 113 -6.62 -4.49 -14.59
C ARG A 113 -6.72 -5.98 -14.31
N GLN A 114 -5.62 -6.70 -14.44
CA GLN A 114 -5.47 -8.11 -14.11
C GLN A 114 -4.14 -8.27 -13.37
N PHE A 115 -4.16 -8.93 -12.23
CA PHE A 115 -2.99 -9.17 -11.38
C PHE A 115 -3.18 -10.40 -10.50
N THR A 116 -2.10 -10.91 -9.93
CA THR A 116 -2.14 -12.04 -9.00
C THR A 116 -2.18 -11.53 -7.57
N MET A 117 -3.11 -12.02 -6.79
CA MET A 117 -3.22 -11.72 -5.36
C MET A 117 -3.19 -13.00 -4.54
N LYS A 118 -2.43 -12.99 -3.43
CA LYS A 118 -2.70 -13.87 -2.31
C LYS A 118 -3.76 -13.18 -1.47
N ASP A 119 -4.90 -13.78 -1.34
CA ASP A 119 -5.95 -13.36 -0.43
C ASP A 119 -6.22 -14.48 0.57
N ALA A 120 -6.19 -14.12 1.86
CA ALA A 120 -6.48 -15.00 2.95
C ALA A 120 -7.63 -14.45 3.79
N TYR A 121 -8.30 -15.35 4.48
CA TYR A 121 -9.46 -15.05 5.31
C TYR A 121 -9.36 -15.84 6.60
N SER A 122 -9.49 -15.17 7.74
CA SER A 122 -9.69 -15.85 9.01
C SER A 122 -11.16 -15.96 9.33
N LEU A 123 -11.52 -17.06 9.96
CA LEU A 123 -12.88 -17.42 10.35
C LEU A 123 -12.82 -17.74 11.85
N ASP A 124 -13.33 -16.85 12.66
CA ASP A 124 -13.17 -16.86 14.11
C ASP A 124 -14.53 -16.85 14.83
N ASN A 125 -14.58 -17.42 16.03
CA ASN A 125 -15.78 -17.47 16.87
C ASN A 125 -15.89 -16.30 17.86
N SER A 126 -14.87 -15.46 17.96
CA SER A 126 -14.83 -14.32 18.88
C SER A 126 -13.95 -13.19 18.33
N ARG A 127 -14.08 -11.99 18.89
CA ARG A 127 -13.21 -10.85 18.53
C ARG A 127 -11.77 -11.10 18.95
N GLU A 128 -11.55 -11.74 20.09
CA GLU A 128 -10.22 -12.13 20.58
C GLU A 128 -9.59 -13.19 19.66
N GLY A 129 -10.41 -14.07 19.04
CA GLY A 129 -9.99 -15.00 18.01
C GLY A 129 -9.51 -14.25 16.77
N LEU A 130 -10.31 -13.30 16.26
CA LEU A 130 -9.94 -12.43 15.16
C LEU A 130 -8.63 -11.65 15.44
N ASP A 131 -8.45 -11.12 16.65
CA ASP A 131 -7.24 -10.41 17.02
C ASP A 131 -6.00 -11.31 16.92
N LYS A 132 -6.08 -12.55 17.39
CA LYS A 132 -5.00 -13.55 17.25
C LYS A 132 -4.72 -13.90 15.80
N SER A 133 -5.76 -14.14 15.00
CA SER A 133 -5.63 -14.42 13.57
C SER A 133 -5.00 -13.25 12.81
N TYR A 134 -5.36 -12.03 13.18
CA TYR A 134 -4.80 -10.80 12.63
C TYR A 134 -3.29 -10.67 12.93
N ASP A 135 -2.90 -10.91 14.18
CA ASP A 135 -1.49 -10.84 14.60
C ASP A 135 -0.65 -11.92 13.91
N LEU A 136 -1.17 -13.14 13.75
CA LEU A 136 -0.50 -14.21 12.99
C LEU A 136 -0.24 -13.79 11.54
N HIS A 137 -1.24 -13.19 10.88
CA HIS A 137 -1.07 -12.68 9.52
C HIS A 137 -0.07 -11.52 9.46
N ALA A 138 -0.08 -10.60 10.44
CA ALA A 138 0.89 -9.52 10.50
C ALA A 138 2.34 -10.05 10.64
N ILE A 139 2.55 -11.12 11.39
CA ILE A 139 3.86 -11.80 11.51
C ILE A 139 4.23 -12.46 10.18
N ALA A 140 3.33 -13.24 9.57
CA ALA A 140 3.58 -13.91 8.29
C ALA A 140 3.93 -12.89 7.18
N TYR A 141 3.25 -11.74 7.13
CA TYR A 141 3.53 -10.69 6.15
C TYR A 141 4.91 -10.09 6.33
N ARG A 142 5.32 -9.81 7.58
CA ARG A 142 6.68 -9.33 7.87
C ARG A 142 7.73 -10.32 7.36
N ASN A 143 7.54 -11.60 7.64
CA ASN A 143 8.44 -12.66 7.18
C ASN A 143 8.49 -12.74 5.65
N ILE A 144 7.32 -12.70 4.98
CA ILE A 144 7.23 -12.73 3.51
C ILE A 144 8.06 -11.60 2.90
N TYR A 145 7.85 -10.36 3.36
CA TYR A 145 8.55 -9.20 2.78
C TYR A 145 10.04 -9.21 3.10
N GLN A 146 10.43 -9.58 4.33
CA GLN A 146 11.84 -9.74 4.70
C GLN A 146 12.52 -10.81 3.85
N ARG A 147 11.89 -11.97 3.67
CA ARG A 147 12.39 -13.06 2.82
C ARG A 147 12.48 -12.66 1.35
N CYS A 148 11.59 -11.78 0.87
CA CYS A 148 11.66 -11.21 -0.48
C CYS A 148 12.70 -10.07 -0.60
N GLY A 149 13.38 -9.70 0.49
CA GLY A 149 14.43 -8.67 0.51
C GLY A 149 13.90 -7.25 0.53
N LEU A 150 12.63 -7.01 0.89
CA LEU A 150 12.05 -5.67 0.93
C LEU A 150 12.34 -4.96 2.26
N LYS A 151 12.66 -3.68 2.16
CA LYS A 151 12.55 -2.72 3.27
C LYS A 151 11.15 -2.15 3.23
N PHE A 152 10.41 -2.31 4.30
CA PHE A 152 9.01 -1.88 4.40
C PHE A 152 8.71 -1.31 5.78
N PHE A 153 7.61 -0.57 5.88
CA PHE A 153 7.03 -0.10 7.14
C PHE A 153 5.52 -0.39 7.14
N VAL A 154 4.90 -0.32 8.31
CA VAL A 154 3.47 -0.67 8.48
C VAL A 154 2.73 0.57 8.95
N VAL A 155 1.65 0.93 8.27
CA VAL A 155 0.82 2.09 8.59
C VAL A 155 -0.58 1.68 9.04
N GLY A 156 -1.16 2.43 9.95
CA GLY A 156 -2.60 2.41 10.16
C GLY A 156 -3.31 3.01 8.94
N ALA A 157 -4.40 2.39 8.51
CA ALA A 157 -5.11 2.78 7.31
C ALA A 157 -6.63 2.81 7.50
N SER A 158 -7.32 3.45 6.57
CA SER A 158 -8.78 3.38 6.50
C SER A 158 -9.23 2.02 5.95
N SER A 159 -10.30 1.46 6.52
CA SER A 159 -10.88 0.21 6.00
C SER A 159 -11.72 0.42 4.71
N GLY A 160 -12.02 1.66 4.34
CA GLY A 160 -12.71 2.02 3.11
C GLY A 160 -13.95 1.17 2.78
N ALA A 161 -14.11 0.81 1.50
CA ALA A 161 -15.21 -0.03 1.01
C ALA A 161 -15.22 -1.47 1.57
N MET A 162 -14.07 -1.97 2.07
CA MET A 162 -13.99 -3.28 2.72
C MET A 162 -14.78 -3.31 4.03
N GLY A 163 -14.79 -2.18 4.76
CA GLY A 163 -15.40 -2.07 6.07
C GLY A 163 -14.57 -2.76 7.16
N GLY A 164 -15.08 -2.73 8.39
CA GLY A 164 -14.40 -3.31 9.54
C GLY A 164 -13.95 -2.28 10.57
N SER A 165 -13.28 -2.75 11.64
CA SER A 165 -12.92 -1.91 12.79
C SER A 165 -11.49 -1.39 12.79
N ALA A 166 -10.60 -2.03 12.03
CA ALA A 166 -9.19 -1.65 11.92
C ALA A 166 -8.56 -2.25 10.66
N SER A 167 -7.58 -1.55 10.10
CA SER A 167 -6.74 -2.07 9.03
C SER A 167 -5.31 -1.55 9.10
N GLN A 168 -4.38 -2.29 8.52
CA GLN A 168 -2.98 -1.92 8.39
C GLN A 168 -2.47 -2.23 6.98
N GLU A 169 -1.69 -1.33 6.44
CA GLU A 169 -1.01 -1.48 5.16
C GLU A 169 0.48 -1.70 5.38
N PHE A 170 1.05 -2.57 4.55
CA PHE A 170 2.49 -2.77 4.43
C PHE A 170 2.98 -1.97 3.23
N MET A 171 3.84 -1.00 3.51
CA MET A 171 4.24 0.03 2.56
C MET A 171 5.73 -0.07 2.25
N VAL A 172 6.08 0.16 1.00
CA VAL A 172 7.46 0.27 0.52
C VAL A 172 7.70 1.68 0.02
N GLU A 173 8.65 2.41 0.64
CA GLU A 173 9.00 3.75 0.19
C GLU A 173 9.53 3.72 -1.25
N SER A 174 8.93 4.53 -2.12
CA SER A 174 9.31 4.67 -3.52
C SER A 174 8.79 5.99 -4.08
N PRO A 175 9.59 6.73 -4.87
CA PRO A 175 9.13 7.95 -5.53
C PRO A 175 7.99 7.70 -6.54
N TYR A 176 7.80 6.45 -6.94
CA TYR A 176 6.72 6.02 -7.85
C TYR A 176 5.46 5.55 -7.10
N GLY A 177 5.48 5.61 -5.75
CA GLY A 177 4.34 5.28 -4.91
C GLY A 177 3.14 6.19 -5.15
N GLU A 178 1.95 5.62 -5.04
CA GLU A 178 0.69 6.35 -5.20
C GLU A 178 0.14 6.85 -3.87
N ASP A 179 0.52 6.19 -2.79
CA ASP A 179 0.08 6.51 -1.45
C ASP A 179 1.09 7.45 -0.79
N THR A 180 0.57 8.39 -0.02
CA THR A 180 1.40 9.30 0.78
C THR A 180 1.32 8.89 2.24
N CYS A 181 2.47 8.80 2.90
CA CYS A 181 2.57 8.40 4.31
C CYS A 181 3.35 9.45 5.12
N ALA A 182 2.90 9.67 6.36
CA ALA A 182 3.66 10.42 7.36
C ALA A 182 4.43 9.44 8.24
N ILE A 183 5.74 9.59 8.36
CA ILE A 183 6.60 8.69 9.11
C ILE A 183 7.55 9.44 10.05
N ASP A 184 7.84 8.82 11.19
CA ASP A 184 8.93 9.18 12.11
C ASP A 184 9.68 7.90 12.49
N GLU A 185 10.85 7.69 11.90
CA GLU A 185 11.66 6.50 12.12
C GLU A 185 12.17 6.38 13.57
N LEU A 186 12.35 7.51 14.27
CA LEU A 186 12.89 7.52 15.63
C LEU A 186 11.86 7.04 16.66
N SER A 187 10.61 7.44 16.50
CA SER A 187 9.51 6.98 17.37
C SER A 187 8.85 5.70 16.88
N GLY A 188 9.10 5.30 15.62
CA GLY A 188 8.41 4.20 14.95
C GLY A 188 6.97 4.55 14.52
N TYR A 189 6.59 5.83 14.55
CA TYR A 189 5.29 6.27 14.04
C TYR A 189 5.24 6.21 12.53
N SER A 190 4.17 5.64 12.01
CA SER A 190 3.86 5.64 10.57
C SER A 190 2.36 5.56 10.35
N ALA A 191 1.83 6.38 9.46
CA ALA A 191 0.42 6.40 9.12
C ALA A 191 0.23 6.84 7.66
N ASN A 192 -0.78 6.28 6.99
CA ASN A 192 -1.25 6.82 5.72
C ASN A 192 -1.74 8.26 5.96
N ILE A 193 -1.48 9.16 5.01
CA ILE A 193 -1.85 10.58 5.14
C ILE A 193 -3.35 10.77 5.41
N GLU A 194 -4.19 9.83 4.96
CA GLU A 194 -5.64 9.84 5.17
C GLU A 194 -6.05 9.76 6.66
N VAL A 195 -5.16 9.24 7.52
CA VAL A 195 -5.41 9.06 8.96
C VAL A 195 -4.28 9.62 9.84
N ALA A 196 -3.23 10.15 9.24
CA ALA A 196 -2.07 10.68 9.96
C ALA A 196 -2.44 11.85 10.89
N VAL A 197 -1.83 11.87 12.08
CA VAL A 197 -2.02 12.91 13.09
C VAL A 197 -0.66 13.49 13.49
N SER A 198 -0.62 14.77 13.79
CA SER A 198 0.59 15.47 14.28
C SER A 198 0.31 16.23 15.58
N ALA A 199 1.37 16.53 16.34
CA ALA A 199 1.28 17.22 17.62
C ALA A 199 1.38 18.76 17.48
N VAL A 200 0.72 19.32 16.47
CA VAL A 200 0.63 20.76 16.30
C VAL A 200 -0.26 21.36 17.39
N ASN A 201 0.19 22.47 17.98
CA ASN A 201 -0.55 23.14 19.05
C ASN A 201 -1.80 23.85 18.52
N PRO A 202 -2.93 23.77 19.25
CA PRO A 202 -4.11 24.57 18.96
C PRO A 202 -3.84 26.08 19.02
N ILE A 203 -4.69 26.86 18.33
CA ILE A 203 -4.66 28.32 18.43
C ILE A 203 -5.19 28.72 19.80
N GLY A 204 -4.32 29.30 20.63
CA GLY A 204 -4.70 29.76 21.96
C GLY A 204 -5.64 30.98 21.92
N ARG A 205 -6.38 31.21 23.00
CA ARG A 205 -7.15 32.44 23.22
C ARG A 205 -6.20 33.61 23.45
N ILE A 206 -6.62 34.80 23.01
CA ILE A 206 -5.96 36.05 23.36
C ILE A 206 -6.78 36.82 24.41
N ASP A 207 -6.10 37.46 25.34
CA ASP A 207 -6.73 38.36 26.29
C ASP A 207 -7.23 39.62 25.56
N ASN A 208 -8.41 40.14 25.94
CA ASN A 208 -9.04 41.31 25.32
C ASN A 208 -9.56 41.12 23.89
N ALA A 209 -10.36 40.07 23.66
CA ALA A 209 -11.10 39.90 22.41
C ALA A 209 -12.08 41.06 22.18
N HIS A 210 -11.88 41.79 21.08
CA HIS A 210 -12.77 42.87 20.66
C HIS A 210 -14.10 42.31 20.08
N SER A 211 -15.08 43.21 19.91
CA SER A 211 -16.28 42.88 19.13
C SER A 211 -15.91 42.61 17.67
N ILE A 212 -16.76 41.80 16.99
CA ILE A 212 -16.62 41.53 15.55
C ILE A 212 -16.59 42.88 14.79
N GLU A 213 -15.73 42.97 13.79
CA GLU A 213 -15.65 44.09 12.88
C GLU A 213 -15.57 43.61 11.44
N GLU A 214 -16.51 44.08 10.59
CA GLU A 214 -16.46 43.86 9.14
C GLU A 214 -15.50 44.87 8.50
N PHE A 215 -14.66 44.41 7.58
CA PHE A 215 -13.76 45.25 6.81
C PHE A 215 -13.67 44.80 5.34
N ALA A 216 -13.46 45.80 4.46
CA ALA A 216 -13.37 45.53 3.03
C ALA A 216 -12.01 44.95 2.65
N THR A 217 -12.02 43.90 1.83
CA THR A 217 -10.84 43.22 1.30
C THR A 217 -10.92 43.07 -0.22
N PRO A 218 -11.02 44.17 -0.97
CA PRO A 218 -11.25 44.12 -2.40
C PRO A 218 -10.11 43.41 -3.12
N GLY A 219 -10.47 42.38 -3.92
CA GLY A 219 -9.54 41.59 -4.73
C GLY A 219 -8.75 40.51 -3.99
N ALA A 220 -8.78 40.48 -2.66
CA ALA A 220 -8.12 39.43 -1.88
C ALA A 220 -9.01 38.20 -1.77
N LYS A 221 -8.52 37.05 -2.24
CA LYS A 221 -9.23 35.74 -2.28
C LYS A 221 -8.50 34.64 -1.54
N THR A 222 -7.20 34.79 -1.35
CA THR A 222 -6.37 33.80 -0.64
C THR A 222 -6.05 34.28 0.77
N ILE A 223 -5.74 33.35 1.67
CA ILE A 223 -5.34 33.66 3.04
C ILE A 223 -4.11 34.59 3.08
N ASP A 224 -3.14 34.36 2.21
CA ASP A 224 -1.92 35.16 2.14
C ASP A 224 -2.22 36.58 1.66
N GLU A 225 -3.10 36.78 0.69
CA GLU A 225 -3.53 38.10 0.23
C GLU A 225 -4.28 38.86 1.33
N VAL A 226 -5.17 38.16 2.07
CA VAL A 226 -5.89 38.79 3.20
C VAL A 226 -4.93 39.12 4.34
N ALA A 227 -4.08 38.19 4.75
CA ALA A 227 -3.13 38.40 5.86
C ALA A 227 -2.13 39.51 5.53
N SER A 228 -1.40 39.40 4.41
CA SER A 228 -0.36 40.36 4.03
C SER A 228 -0.90 41.70 3.60
N GLY A 229 -2.01 41.71 2.85
CA GLY A 229 -2.61 42.96 2.36
C GLY A 229 -3.20 43.86 3.47
N PHE A 230 -3.61 43.28 4.58
CA PHE A 230 -4.27 44.00 5.67
C PHE A 230 -3.51 43.95 7.02
N GLY A 231 -2.27 43.43 7.02
CA GLY A 231 -1.41 43.41 8.20
C GLY A 231 -1.94 42.51 9.33
N LEU A 232 -2.56 41.39 8.99
CA LEU A 232 -3.17 40.46 9.92
C LEU A 232 -2.22 39.28 10.22
N ASP A 233 -2.37 38.70 11.40
CA ASP A 233 -1.65 37.46 11.75
C ASP A 233 -2.21 36.30 10.94
N VAL A 234 -1.41 35.74 10.03
CA VAL A 234 -1.78 34.59 9.18
C VAL A 234 -2.21 33.38 10.00
N ASN A 235 -1.65 33.18 11.19
CA ASN A 235 -2.01 32.08 12.08
C ASN A 235 -3.41 32.22 12.68
N ARG A 236 -4.00 33.40 12.64
CA ARG A 236 -5.37 33.69 13.07
C ARG A 236 -6.35 33.84 11.91
N CYS A 237 -5.89 33.70 10.70
CA CYS A 237 -6.77 33.59 9.55
C CYS A 237 -7.37 32.16 9.48
N ALA A 238 -8.68 32.09 9.49
CA ALA A 238 -9.42 30.83 9.36
C ALA A 238 -10.15 30.80 8.02
N LYS A 239 -9.98 29.69 7.28
CA LYS A 239 -10.69 29.47 6.02
C LYS A 239 -11.88 28.52 6.21
N SER A 240 -12.90 28.76 5.43
CA SER A 240 -14.09 27.92 5.34
C SER A 240 -14.10 27.19 4.01
N VAL A 241 -14.27 25.88 4.03
CA VAL A 241 -14.50 25.06 2.84
C VAL A 241 -15.87 24.41 2.94
N VAL A 242 -16.63 24.41 1.85
CA VAL A 242 -18.00 23.85 1.83
C VAL A 242 -17.99 22.55 1.02
N TYR A 243 -18.52 21.50 1.62
CA TYR A 243 -18.63 20.17 1.04
C TYR A 243 -20.06 19.66 1.08
N ILE A 244 -20.42 18.92 0.07
CA ILE A 244 -21.68 18.17 0.00
C ILE A 244 -21.39 16.70 0.27
N ALA A 245 -21.93 16.17 1.37
CA ALA A 245 -21.79 14.77 1.77
C ALA A 245 -23.18 14.12 1.84
N ASP A 246 -23.44 13.12 0.99
CA ASP A 246 -24.75 12.44 0.85
C ASP A 246 -25.92 13.44 0.80
N SER A 247 -25.80 14.48 -0.03
CA SER A 247 -26.79 15.57 -0.22
C SER A 247 -26.95 16.54 0.96
N LYS A 248 -26.12 16.48 2.00
CA LYS A 248 -26.08 17.44 3.12
C LYS A 248 -24.92 18.41 2.96
N ALA A 249 -25.15 19.68 3.25
CA ALA A 249 -24.14 20.72 3.20
C ALA A 249 -23.39 20.85 4.53
N TYR A 250 -22.06 20.87 4.45
CA TYR A 250 -21.16 21.08 5.58
C TYR A 250 -20.19 22.22 5.27
N LEU A 251 -20.04 23.14 6.22
CA LEU A 251 -18.93 24.09 6.23
C LEU A 251 -17.88 23.59 7.21
N ILE A 252 -16.65 23.38 6.73
CA ILE A 252 -15.52 23.00 7.56
C ILE A 252 -14.62 24.22 7.76
N LEU A 253 -14.52 24.69 9.00
CA LEU A 253 -13.65 25.79 9.41
C LEU A 253 -12.30 25.23 9.84
N MET A 254 -11.19 25.78 9.30
CA MET A 254 -9.83 25.36 9.63
C MET A 254 -8.86 26.54 9.57
N ARG A 255 -7.64 26.34 10.09
CA ARG A 255 -6.59 27.38 9.95
C ARG A 255 -6.32 27.66 8.48
N GLY A 256 -6.00 28.90 8.16
CA GLY A 256 -5.80 29.33 6.78
C GLY A 256 -4.76 28.51 6.01
N ASN A 257 -3.68 28.12 6.67
CA ASN A 257 -2.58 27.38 6.06
C ASN A 257 -2.80 25.86 5.97
N ASP A 258 -3.79 25.32 6.66
CA ASP A 258 -4.07 23.87 6.64
C ASP A 258 -4.84 23.47 5.38
N GLN A 259 -4.72 22.19 5.00
CA GLN A 259 -5.49 21.58 3.92
C GLN A 259 -6.49 20.60 4.53
N LEU A 260 -7.72 20.60 4.00
CA LEU A 260 -8.72 19.60 4.38
C LEU A 260 -8.25 18.21 3.94
N ASN A 261 -8.34 17.25 4.84
CA ASN A 261 -8.24 15.84 4.54
C ASN A 261 -9.63 15.28 4.29
N GLU A 262 -9.96 15.08 3.02
CA GLU A 262 -11.28 14.61 2.61
C GLU A 262 -11.64 13.25 3.21
N ALA A 263 -10.66 12.35 3.36
CA ALA A 263 -10.88 11.03 3.94
C ALA A 263 -11.25 11.13 5.44
N LYS A 264 -10.56 11.98 6.21
CA LYS A 264 -10.93 12.23 7.61
C LYS A 264 -12.34 12.82 7.73
N PHE A 265 -12.66 13.81 6.89
CA PHE A 265 -13.98 14.42 6.88
C PHE A 265 -15.07 13.40 6.50
N GLN A 266 -14.89 12.66 5.40
CA GLN A 266 -15.84 11.65 4.94
C GLN A 266 -16.08 10.56 5.99
N ASN A 267 -15.01 10.08 6.63
CA ASN A 267 -15.10 9.09 7.72
C ASN A 267 -15.84 9.64 8.93
N TYR A 268 -15.62 10.91 9.29
CA TYR A 268 -16.28 11.56 10.41
C TYR A 268 -17.80 11.67 10.20
N VAL A 269 -18.23 12.15 9.04
CA VAL A 269 -19.66 12.29 8.71
C VAL A 269 -20.31 10.98 8.27
N LYS A 270 -19.52 9.91 8.08
CA LYS A 270 -19.93 8.56 7.62
C LYS A 270 -20.69 8.60 6.29
N ALA A 271 -20.26 9.48 5.38
CA ALA A 271 -20.88 9.65 4.08
C ALA A 271 -20.36 8.61 3.07
N ILE A 272 -21.23 8.18 2.16
CA ILE A 272 -20.87 7.31 1.04
C ILE A 272 -20.16 8.13 -0.06
N GLN A 273 -20.67 9.33 -0.33
CA GLN A 273 -20.12 10.25 -1.32
C GLN A 273 -19.84 11.61 -0.69
N CYS A 274 -18.71 12.18 -1.06
CA CYS A 274 -18.27 13.49 -0.59
C CYS A 274 -17.62 14.26 -1.75
N ARG A 275 -17.97 15.53 -1.91
CA ARG A 275 -17.37 16.41 -2.92
C ARG A 275 -17.39 17.87 -2.46
N PRO A 276 -16.50 18.73 -2.96
CA PRO A 276 -16.65 20.17 -2.80
C PRO A 276 -17.99 20.65 -3.37
N ALA A 277 -18.53 21.69 -2.76
CA ALA A 277 -19.70 22.37 -3.34
C ALA A 277 -19.31 23.06 -4.65
N GLU A 278 -20.17 22.94 -5.68
CA GLU A 278 -20.01 23.68 -6.94
C GLU A 278 -20.21 25.19 -6.71
N PRO A 279 -19.65 26.07 -7.57
CA PRO A 279 -19.72 27.52 -7.36
C PRO A 279 -21.13 28.08 -7.17
N GLU A 280 -22.10 27.56 -7.91
CA GLU A 280 -23.50 27.94 -7.81
C GLU A 280 -24.14 27.50 -6.49
N GLU A 281 -23.88 26.23 -6.06
CA GLU A 281 -24.34 25.71 -4.78
C GLU A 281 -23.71 26.52 -3.62
N LEU A 282 -22.44 26.85 -3.76
CA LEU A 282 -21.70 27.63 -2.76
C LEU A 282 -22.35 29.00 -2.55
N PHE A 283 -22.66 29.70 -3.63
CA PHE A 283 -23.32 31.00 -3.57
C PHE A 283 -24.75 30.92 -3.02
N GLU A 284 -25.52 29.91 -3.42
CA GLU A 284 -26.89 29.68 -2.91
C GLU A 284 -26.88 29.42 -1.39
N LEU A 285 -25.91 28.65 -0.92
CA LEU A 285 -25.78 28.26 0.49
C LEU A 285 -25.27 29.41 1.38
N THR A 286 -24.32 30.21 0.89
CA THR A 286 -23.55 31.15 1.75
C THR A 286 -23.82 32.61 1.40
N GLY A 287 -24.29 32.94 0.21
CA GLY A 287 -24.48 34.32 -0.28
C GLY A 287 -23.18 34.95 -0.82
N ALA A 288 -22.08 34.20 -0.91
CA ALA A 288 -20.78 34.70 -1.38
C ALA A 288 -20.02 33.67 -2.21
N HIS A 289 -19.07 34.16 -2.99
CA HIS A 289 -18.13 33.31 -3.72
C HIS A 289 -16.93 32.87 -2.87
N ALA A 290 -16.21 31.85 -3.35
CA ALA A 290 -14.97 31.39 -2.74
C ALA A 290 -13.99 32.54 -2.47
N GLY A 291 -13.39 32.55 -1.27
CA GLY A 291 -12.51 33.60 -0.77
C GLY A 291 -13.20 34.59 0.15
N SER A 292 -14.56 34.61 0.25
CA SER A 292 -15.30 35.50 1.16
C SER A 292 -16.22 34.75 2.13
N ILE A 293 -16.10 33.42 2.24
CA ILE A 293 -16.98 32.57 3.02
C ILE A 293 -16.47 32.45 4.46
N GLY A 294 -17.39 32.53 5.41
CA GLY A 294 -17.11 32.41 6.83
C GLY A 294 -18.23 31.72 7.62
N PRO A 295 -17.99 31.43 8.92
CA PRO A 295 -18.90 30.60 9.72
C PRO A 295 -20.11 31.39 10.30
N ILE A 296 -20.18 32.71 10.11
CA ILE A 296 -21.15 33.59 10.77
C ILE A 296 -22.29 33.96 9.83
N GLY A 297 -23.54 33.86 10.32
CA GLY A 297 -24.74 34.30 9.56
C GLY A 297 -25.21 33.32 8.49
N LEU A 298 -24.80 32.07 8.56
CA LEU A 298 -25.23 31.02 7.65
C LEU A 298 -26.62 30.47 7.98
N SER A 299 -27.28 29.89 6.97
CA SER A 299 -28.55 29.16 7.15
C SER A 299 -28.35 27.95 8.06
N SER A 300 -29.40 27.57 8.80
CA SER A 300 -29.44 26.34 9.60
C SER A 300 -29.39 25.05 8.77
N GLU A 301 -29.45 25.14 7.46
CA GLU A 301 -29.31 24.01 6.54
C GLU A 301 -27.85 23.55 6.39
N ILE A 302 -26.90 24.41 6.77
CA ILE A 302 -25.46 24.10 6.73
C ILE A 302 -24.99 23.68 8.12
N THR A 303 -24.43 22.46 8.21
CA THR A 303 -23.78 22.01 9.44
C THR A 303 -22.36 22.57 9.48
N ILE A 304 -22.02 23.33 10.53
CA ILE A 304 -20.68 23.90 10.71
C ILE A 304 -19.86 22.95 11.57
N LEU A 305 -18.75 22.47 11.01
CA LEU A 305 -17.72 21.71 11.71
C LEU A 305 -16.44 22.56 11.77
N ALA A 306 -15.59 22.33 12.76
CA ALA A 306 -14.30 23.01 12.83
C ALA A 306 -13.17 22.03 13.14
N ASP A 307 -11.98 22.33 12.63
CA ASP A 307 -10.79 21.59 13.00
C ASP A 307 -10.46 21.77 14.49
N SER A 308 -10.00 20.71 15.14
CA SER A 308 -9.70 20.67 16.58
C SER A 308 -8.65 21.71 16.99
N LEU A 309 -7.78 22.16 16.09
CA LEU A 309 -6.81 23.23 16.36
C LEU A 309 -7.45 24.60 16.56
N LEU A 310 -8.72 24.76 16.22
CA LEU A 310 -9.51 25.98 16.43
C LEU A 310 -10.39 25.92 17.68
N GLU A 311 -10.38 24.84 18.44
CA GLU A 311 -11.22 24.69 19.63
C GLU A 311 -10.92 25.82 20.63
N HIS A 312 -11.97 26.56 21.04
CA HIS A 312 -11.90 27.74 21.89
C HIS A 312 -11.08 28.92 21.33
N ALA A 313 -10.74 28.94 20.04
CA ALA A 313 -9.99 30.05 19.44
C ALA A 313 -10.81 31.35 19.37
N ASN A 314 -10.15 32.47 19.58
CA ASN A 314 -10.74 33.80 19.41
C ASN A 314 -9.80 34.75 18.66
N GLY A 315 -10.28 35.96 18.34
CA GLY A 315 -9.52 36.92 17.56
C GLY A 315 -9.22 36.45 16.14
N LEU A 316 -10.09 35.56 15.61
CA LEU A 316 -9.92 35.01 14.27
C LEU A 316 -10.40 35.99 13.19
N VAL A 317 -9.87 35.78 11.99
CA VAL A 317 -10.30 36.44 10.75
C VAL A 317 -10.85 35.39 9.80
N SER A 318 -12.04 35.62 9.25
CA SER A 318 -12.65 34.75 8.23
C SER A 318 -13.54 35.56 7.28
N GLY A 319 -14.04 34.94 6.21
CA GLY A 319 -14.95 35.61 5.29
C GLY A 319 -16.23 36.11 5.97
N ALA A 320 -16.85 37.15 5.38
CA ALA A 320 -18.07 37.78 5.88
C ALA A 320 -19.36 37.27 5.22
N ASN A 321 -19.29 36.21 4.39
CA ASN A 321 -20.37 35.78 3.48
C ASN A 321 -20.90 36.92 2.58
N LYS A 322 -19.97 37.75 2.15
CA LYS A 322 -20.19 38.92 1.32
C LYS A 322 -18.94 39.17 0.49
N ASP A 323 -19.05 39.15 -0.82
CA ASP A 323 -17.91 39.27 -1.72
C ASP A 323 -17.05 40.52 -1.44
N GLY A 324 -15.73 40.29 -1.27
CA GLY A 324 -14.77 41.34 -0.99
C GLY A 324 -14.80 41.86 0.45
N PHE A 325 -15.39 41.13 1.39
CA PHE A 325 -15.41 41.49 2.82
C PHE A 325 -15.00 40.31 3.70
N HIS A 326 -14.34 40.63 4.82
CA HIS A 326 -14.00 39.72 5.89
C HIS A 326 -14.42 40.26 7.25
N LEU A 327 -14.52 39.36 8.23
CA LEU A 327 -14.74 39.66 9.63
C LEU A 327 -13.44 39.42 10.40
N LYS A 328 -13.11 40.31 11.35
CA LYS A 328 -12.02 40.11 12.33
C LYS A 328 -12.58 40.08 13.76
N ASN A 329 -11.77 39.65 14.70
CA ASN A 329 -12.10 39.50 16.13
C ASN A 329 -13.20 38.43 16.37
N ILE A 330 -13.31 37.43 15.51
CA ILE A 330 -14.27 36.33 15.69
C ILE A 330 -13.85 35.49 16.92
N ASP A 331 -14.79 35.23 17.81
CA ASP A 331 -14.66 34.30 18.93
C ASP A 331 -15.59 33.12 18.66
N LEU A 332 -15.04 31.92 18.45
CA LEU A 332 -15.84 30.78 18.03
C LEU A 332 -16.89 30.38 19.09
N ASP A 333 -16.56 30.55 20.38
CA ASP A 333 -17.49 30.23 21.47
C ASP A 333 -18.64 31.24 21.59
N ARG A 334 -18.39 32.49 21.21
CA ARG A 334 -19.36 33.59 21.30
C ARG A 334 -20.21 33.75 20.04
N ASP A 335 -19.57 33.63 18.86
CA ASP A 335 -20.11 34.13 17.60
C ASP A 335 -20.56 33.04 16.64
N CYS A 336 -20.19 31.79 16.90
CA CYS A 336 -20.43 30.68 15.99
C CYS A 336 -21.19 29.53 16.69
N THR A 337 -22.05 28.84 15.94
CA THR A 337 -22.63 27.57 16.39
C THR A 337 -21.89 26.43 15.71
N ILE A 338 -20.78 25.98 16.30
CA ILE A 338 -20.01 24.85 15.81
C ILE A 338 -20.65 23.56 16.28
N SER A 339 -21.00 22.66 15.36
CA SER A 339 -21.64 21.37 15.68
C SER A 339 -20.66 20.39 16.31
N ALA A 340 -19.41 20.41 15.87
CA ALA A 340 -18.33 19.60 16.46
C ALA A 340 -16.96 20.10 16.06
N PHE A 341 -15.97 19.77 16.90
CA PHE A 341 -14.55 19.91 16.63
C PHE A 341 -13.94 18.53 16.43
N ALA A 342 -13.15 18.34 15.36
CA ALA A 342 -12.40 17.10 15.10
C ALA A 342 -11.16 17.38 14.24
N ASP A 343 -10.27 16.40 14.12
CA ASP A 343 -9.11 16.50 13.24
C ASP A 343 -9.53 16.31 11.78
N PHE A 344 -9.57 17.41 11.03
CA PHE A 344 -9.93 17.43 9.61
C PHE A 344 -8.76 17.80 8.70
N ARG A 345 -7.59 18.06 9.23
CA ARG A 345 -6.45 18.56 8.46
C ARG A 345 -5.54 17.46 7.93
N THR A 346 -4.89 17.74 6.82
CA THR A 346 -3.79 16.96 6.29
C THR A 346 -2.50 17.34 7.04
N VAL A 347 -1.76 16.34 7.51
CA VAL A 347 -0.45 16.52 8.13
C VAL A 347 0.58 16.99 7.09
N LEU A 348 1.48 17.89 7.48
CA LEU A 348 2.52 18.45 6.60
C LEU A 348 3.91 17.97 6.97
N GLU A 349 4.83 18.03 5.99
CA GLU A 349 6.27 17.78 6.18
C GLU A 349 6.83 18.65 7.30
N GLY A 350 7.61 18.06 8.21
CA GLY A 350 8.27 18.75 9.31
C GLY A 350 7.40 19.05 10.53
N GLU A 351 6.11 18.74 10.52
CA GLU A 351 5.27 18.85 11.72
C GLU A 351 5.71 17.89 12.82
N PRO A 352 5.53 18.27 14.10
CA PRO A 352 5.94 17.42 15.20
C PRO A 352 5.12 16.12 15.25
N CYS A 353 5.80 14.98 15.37
CA CYS A 353 5.18 13.68 15.55
C CYS A 353 4.45 13.59 16.88
N ILE A 354 3.26 13.01 16.89
CA ILE A 354 2.46 12.78 18.10
C ILE A 354 3.16 11.85 19.11
N SER A 355 4.01 10.94 18.64
CA SER A 355 4.68 9.92 19.47
C SER A 355 6.05 10.33 20.02
N GLY A 356 6.56 11.52 19.72
CA GLY A 356 7.91 11.88 20.18
C GLY A 356 8.33 13.32 19.88
N GLY A 357 7.49 14.08 19.17
CA GLY A 357 7.77 15.47 18.82
C GLY A 357 8.82 15.66 17.73
N ASN A 358 9.39 14.59 17.18
CA ASN A 358 10.32 14.67 16.05
C ASN A 358 9.59 15.16 14.79
N PRO A 359 10.28 15.80 13.84
CA PRO A 359 9.66 16.23 12.59
C PRO A 359 9.22 15.01 11.75
N LEU A 360 7.96 15.01 11.32
CA LEU A 360 7.42 14.03 10.41
C LEU A 360 8.02 14.19 9.00
N ARG A 361 8.35 13.07 8.35
CA ARG A 361 8.66 12.98 6.92
C ARG A 361 7.41 12.56 6.17
N ILE A 362 7.15 13.23 5.06
CA ILE A 362 6.08 12.84 4.13
C ILE A 362 6.72 12.12 2.95
N VAL A 363 6.37 10.85 2.78
CA VAL A 363 6.96 9.98 1.76
C VAL A 363 5.89 9.39 0.85
N ASN A 364 6.25 9.17 -0.43
CA ASN A 364 5.43 8.35 -1.30
C ASN A 364 5.80 6.88 -1.10
N ALA A 365 4.78 6.02 -1.13
CA ALA A 365 4.95 4.60 -0.89
C ALA A 365 4.04 3.75 -1.78
N ILE A 366 4.45 2.50 -1.97
CA ILE A 366 3.70 1.47 -2.69
C ILE A 366 3.12 0.51 -1.65
N GLU A 367 1.81 0.35 -1.64
CA GLU A 367 1.13 -0.68 -0.87
C GLU A 367 1.43 -2.07 -1.46
N VAL A 368 2.09 -2.93 -0.69
CA VAL A 368 2.40 -4.32 -1.09
C VAL A 368 1.48 -5.34 -0.45
N GLY A 369 0.79 -4.97 0.62
CA GLY A 369 -0.24 -5.79 1.26
C GLY A 369 -1.06 -5.03 2.28
N HIS A 370 -2.25 -5.53 2.53
CA HIS A 370 -3.23 -4.93 3.42
C HIS A 370 -3.93 -6.01 4.25
N ILE A 371 -4.15 -5.75 5.53
CA ILE A 371 -4.83 -6.64 6.46
C ILE A 371 -5.99 -5.94 7.15
N PHE A 372 -7.15 -6.62 7.25
CA PHE A 372 -8.41 -6.03 7.73
C PHE A 372 -9.05 -6.88 8.81
N LYS A 373 -9.61 -6.24 9.83
CA LYS A 373 -10.58 -6.83 10.76
C LYS A 373 -11.98 -6.53 10.25
N LEU A 374 -12.57 -7.43 9.46
CA LEU A 374 -13.89 -7.23 8.82
C LEU A 374 -15.06 -7.32 9.81
N GLY A 375 -14.91 -8.11 10.88
CA GLY A 375 -16.01 -8.42 11.80
C GLY A 375 -17.06 -9.33 11.16
N THR A 376 -18.33 -8.96 11.25
CA THR A 376 -19.48 -9.79 10.83
C THR A 376 -20.15 -9.30 9.54
N LYS A 377 -19.61 -8.27 8.87
CA LYS A 377 -20.22 -7.63 7.70
C LYS A 377 -20.65 -8.62 6.62
N TYR A 378 -19.77 -9.55 6.26
CA TYR A 378 -20.03 -10.53 5.19
C TYR A 378 -20.81 -11.74 5.70
N SER A 379 -20.50 -12.22 6.90
CA SER A 379 -21.18 -13.37 7.49
C SER A 379 -22.64 -13.09 7.81
N GLU A 380 -22.98 -11.91 8.28
CA GLU A 380 -24.38 -11.48 8.48
C GLU A 380 -25.12 -11.39 7.15
N ALA A 381 -24.55 -10.69 6.14
CA ALA A 381 -25.17 -10.49 4.84
C ALA A 381 -25.43 -11.82 4.10
N LEU A 382 -24.53 -12.81 4.23
CA LEU A 382 -24.62 -14.12 3.56
C LEU A 382 -25.17 -15.23 4.48
N ASN A 383 -25.62 -14.89 5.70
CA ASN A 383 -26.12 -15.82 6.70
C ASN A 383 -25.13 -16.99 6.99
N ALA A 384 -23.84 -16.66 7.13
CA ALA A 384 -22.79 -17.60 7.52
C ALA A 384 -22.68 -17.63 9.04
N VAL A 385 -23.42 -18.57 9.66
CA VAL A 385 -23.55 -18.71 11.11
C VAL A 385 -23.04 -20.07 11.59
N PHE A 386 -22.63 -20.10 12.87
CA PHE A 386 -22.23 -21.31 13.58
C PHE A 386 -23.00 -21.42 14.90
N LEU A 387 -23.06 -22.61 15.48
CA LEU A 387 -23.60 -22.82 16.82
C LEU A 387 -22.49 -22.64 17.87
N ASP A 388 -22.73 -21.76 18.82
CA ASP A 388 -21.85 -21.55 19.98
C ASP A 388 -21.96 -22.73 20.98
N GLU A 389 -21.22 -22.66 22.09
CA GLU A 389 -21.22 -23.72 23.14
C GLU A 389 -22.56 -23.91 23.84
N HIS A 390 -23.47 -22.96 23.69
CA HIS A 390 -24.84 -22.99 24.24
C HIS A 390 -25.88 -23.39 23.18
N GLY A 391 -25.44 -23.72 21.95
CA GLY A 391 -26.31 -24.09 20.84
C GLY A 391 -27.03 -22.91 20.18
N LYS A 392 -26.59 -21.66 20.43
CA LYS A 392 -27.13 -20.46 19.82
C LYS A 392 -26.38 -20.10 18.55
N GLU A 393 -27.12 -19.70 17.52
CA GLU A 393 -26.52 -19.20 16.27
C GLU A 393 -25.81 -17.86 16.50
N GLN A 394 -24.57 -17.79 16.00
CA GLN A 394 -23.73 -16.60 15.99
C GLN A 394 -23.14 -16.41 14.59
N PRO A 395 -22.99 -15.17 14.08
CA PRO A 395 -22.30 -14.91 12.83
C PRO A 395 -20.80 -15.18 12.97
N ILE A 396 -20.17 -15.74 11.92
CA ILE A 396 -18.72 -15.96 11.87
C ILE A 396 -18.02 -14.59 11.85
N ILE A 397 -16.99 -14.42 12.67
CA ILE A 397 -16.19 -13.21 12.72
C ILE A 397 -15.01 -13.38 11.77
N MET A 398 -14.80 -12.42 10.86
CA MET A 398 -13.90 -12.57 9.74
C MET A 398 -12.80 -11.51 9.70
N GLY A 399 -11.62 -11.91 9.24
CA GLY A 399 -10.56 -11.04 8.76
C GLY A 399 -10.29 -11.29 7.28
N SER A 400 -9.70 -10.29 6.59
CA SER A 400 -9.24 -10.40 5.19
C SER A 400 -7.83 -9.86 5.04
N TYR A 401 -6.98 -10.55 4.29
CA TYR A 401 -5.54 -10.31 4.26
C TYR A 401 -5.00 -10.47 2.83
N GLY A 402 -4.72 -9.36 2.13
CA GLY A 402 -4.32 -9.33 0.72
C GLY A 402 -2.85 -9.00 0.49
N ILE A 403 -2.20 -9.66 -0.46
CA ILE A 403 -0.85 -9.35 -0.97
C ILE A 403 -0.91 -9.31 -2.50
N GLY A 404 -0.44 -8.20 -3.10
CA GLY A 404 -0.23 -8.11 -4.54
C GLY A 404 1.15 -8.65 -4.94
N LEU A 405 1.21 -9.79 -5.62
CA LEU A 405 2.47 -10.47 -5.88
C LEU A 405 3.38 -9.70 -6.83
N GLU A 406 2.82 -9.15 -7.90
CA GLU A 406 3.58 -8.35 -8.87
C GLU A 406 4.17 -7.08 -8.24
N ARG A 407 3.49 -6.52 -7.22
CA ARG A 407 4.00 -5.37 -6.45
C ARG A 407 5.26 -5.72 -5.67
N ILE A 408 5.35 -6.92 -5.08
CA ILE A 408 6.57 -7.40 -4.40
C ILE A 408 7.74 -7.39 -5.36
N ILE A 409 7.58 -7.93 -6.57
CA ILE A 409 8.65 -7.99 -7.57
C ILE A 409 9.05 -6.59 -8.01
N ALA A 410 8.07 -5.73 -8.31
CA ALA A 410 8.34 -4.36 -8.72
C ALA A 410 9.08 -3.57 -7.63
N CYS A 411 8.64 -3.67 -6.36
CA CYS A 411 9.31 -3.03 -5.24
C CYS A 411 10.72 -3.58 -4.99
N ALA A 412 10.93 -4.90 -5.18
CA ALA A 412 12.26 -5.49 -5.06
C ALA A 412 13.22 -4.93 -6.14
N ILE A 413 12.75 -4.77 -7.38
CA ILE A 413 13.53 -4.14 -8.45
C ILE A 413 13.82 -2.67 -8.13
N GLU A 414 12.81 -1.91 -7.65
CA GLU A 414 12.98 -0.51 -7.27
C GLU A 414 13.98 -0.31 -6.13
N GLN A 415 14.05 -1.23 -5.17
CA GLN A 415 14.99 -1.14 -4.05
C GLN A 415 16.37 -1.74 -4.35
N HIS A 416 16.46 -2.63 -5.35
CA HIS A 416 17.66 -3.39 -5.65
C HIS A 416 18.04 -3.24 -7.14
N HIS A 417 18.46 -2.06 -7.51
CA HIS A 417 19.04 -1.77 -8.83
C HIS A 417 20.17 -0.75 -8.69
N ASP A 418 20.94 -0.63 -9.76
CA ASP A 418 21.92 0.43 -9.96
C ASP A 418 21.86 0.90 -11.44
N GLU A 419 22.79 1.77 -11.85
CA GLU A 419 22.87 2.30 -13.21
C GLU A 419 23.08 1.22 -14.29
N LYS A 420 23.53 0.01 -13.92
CA LYS A 420 23.79 -1.10 -14.84
C LYS A 420 22.61 -2.06 -14.98
N GLY A 421 21.66 -2.05 -14.05
CA GLY A 421 20.51 -2.92 -14.08
C GLY A 421 20.08 -3.42 -12.71
N ILE A 422 19.32 -4.52 -12.69
CA ILE A 422 18.78 -5.12 -11.48
C ILE A 422 19.90 -5.76 -10.65
N ALA A 423 19.71 -5.81 -9.32
CA ALA A 423 20.56 -6.56 -8.39
C ALA A 423 19.67 -7.44 -7.49
N TRP A 424 19.13 -8.51 -8.04
CA TRP A 424 18.10 -9.32 -7.40
C TRP A 424 18.46 -9.80 -5.98
N PRO A 425 17.54 -9.72 -5.01
CA PRO A 425 17.62 -10.53 -3.80
C PRO A 425 17.67 -12.02 -4.17
N ILE A 426 18.58 -12.77 -3.55
CA ILE A 426 18.83 -14.17 -3.92
C ILE A 426 17.58 -15.06 -3.84
N SER A 427 16.71 -14.79 -2.88
CA SER A 427 15.50 -15.58 -2.60
C SER A 427 14.46 -15.53 -3.73
N ILE A 428 14.40 -14.43 -4.46
CA ILE A 428 13.41 -14.20 -5.53
C ILE A 428 14.05 -13.99 -6.91
N ALA A 429 15.36 -14.06 -7.01
CA ALA A 429 16.06 -13.99 -8.30
C ALA A 429 15.55 -15.06 -9.27
N PRO A 430 15.31 -14.75 -10.56
CA PRO A 430 14.80 -15.74 -11.52
C PRO A 430 15.72 -16.95 -11.69
N TYR A 431 17.01 -16.76 -11.57
CA TYR A 431 18.06 -17.77 -11.44
C TYR A 431 19.08 -17.31 -10.39
N THR A 432 19.76 -18.24 -9.77
CA THR A 432 20.79 -17.94 -8.77
C THR A 432 22.12 -17.57 -9.43
N VAL A 433 22.49 -18.29 -10.46
CA VAL A 433 23.79 -18.14 -11.17
C VAL A 433 23.57 -17.79 -12.63
N HIS A 434 24.31 -16.79 -13.12
CA HIS A 434 24.51 -16.53 -14.55
C HIS A 434 25.86 -17.15 -14.94
N LEU A 435 25.83 -18.27 -15.62
CA LEU A 435 27.03 -18.92 -16.17
C LEU A 435 27.33 -18.30 -17.53
N ILE A 436 28.41 -17.56 -17.64
CA ILE A 436 28.80 -16.82 -18.84
C ILE A 436 29.95 -17.57 -19.53
N GLY A 437 29.62 -18.30 -20.59
CA GLY A 437 30.60 -19.01 -21.41
C GLY A 437 31.28 -18.07 -22.43
N LEU A 438 32.60 -17.97 -22.39
CA LEU A 438 33.34 -17.13 -23.29
C LEU A 438 34.11 -17.94 -24.35
N GLY A 439 33.91 -17.60 -25.64
CA GLY A 439 34.63 -18.21 -26.75
C GLY A 439 34.38 -19.70 -26.94
N LEU A 440 33.17 -20.18 -26.58
CA LEU A 440 32.80 -21.60 -26.62
C LEU A 440 32.97 -22.24 -28.00
N HIS A 441 32.79 -21.47 -29.08
CA HIS A 441 33.02 -21.92 -30.47
C HIS A 441 34.48 -22.22 -30.79
N LYS A 442 35.46 -21.86 -29.92
CA LYS A 442 36.87 -22.05 -30.10
C LYS A 442 37.51 -23.09 -29.19
N SER A 443 36.81 -23.50 -28.11
CA SER A 443 37.36 -24.40 -27.10
C SER A 443 36.32 -25.42 -26.64
N GLU A 444 36.50 -26.67 -27.08
CA GLU A 444 35.68 -27.79 -26.59
C GLU A 444 35.84 -28.04 -25.10
N GLU A 445 37.03 -27.72 -24.54
CA GLU A 445 37.29 -27.85 -23.08
C GLU A 445 36.45 -26.85 -22.28
N ALA A 446 36.32 -25.61 -22.79
CA ALA A 446 35.44 -24.60 -22.16
C ALA A 446 33.97 -25.02 -22.22
N VAL A 447 33.48 -25.62 -23.31
CA VAL A 447 32.16 -26.18 -23.44
C VAL A 447 31.93 -27.29 -22.39
N LYS A 448 32.86 -28.25 -22.30
CA LYS A 448 32.80 -29.36 -21.34
C LYS A 448 32.78 -28.85 -19.89
N ALA A 449 33.63 -27.86 -19.59
CA ALA A 449 33.68 -27.24 -18.26
C ALA A 449 32.34 -26.53 -17.90
N CYS A 450 31.79 -25.72 -18.81
CA CYS A 450 30.51 -25.06 -18.61
C CYS A 450 29.37 -26.07 -18.36
N ASN A 451 29.27 -27.11 -19.20
CA ASN A 451 28.21 -28.13 -19.06
C ASN A 451 28.35 -28.88 -17.72
N ALA A 452 29.57 -29.30 -17.36
CA ALA A 452 29.81 -30.00 -16.10
C ALA A 452 29.48 -29.14 -14.87
N ILE A 453 29.82 -27.84 -14.90
CA ILE A 453 29.48 -26.90 -13.82
C ILE A 453 27.97 -26.68 -13.77
N HIS A 454 27.32 -26.45 -14.93
CA HIS A 454 25.87 -26.30 -15.00
C HIS A 454 25.15 -27.49 -14.38
N ASP A 455 25.46 -28.71 -14.82
CA ASP A 455 24.80 -29.92 -14.35
C ASP A 455 25.02 -30.17 -12.87
N ALA A 456 26.22 -29.88 -12.35
CA ALA A 456 26.52 -30.03 -10.95
C ALA A 456 25.80 -29.01 -10.04
N LEU A 457 25.62 -27.76 -10.51
CA LEU A 457 24.85 -26.74 -9.80
C LEU A 457 23.36 -27.13 -9.76
N GLU A 458 22.79 -27.54 -10.90
CA GLU A 458 21.40 -27.99 -10.99
C GLU A 458 21.15 -29.23 -10.09
N GLN A 459 22.06 -30.20 -10.03
CA GLN A 459 21.99 -31.34 -9.11
C GLN A 459 22.00 -30.95 -7.63
N LYS A 460 22.54 -29.78 -7.30
CA LYS A 460 22.51 -29.19 -5.94
C LYS A 460 21.29 -28.30 -5.70
N GLY A 461 20.37 -28.22 -6.65
CA GLY A 461 19.19 -27.35 -6.58
C GLY A 461 19.52 -25.86 -6.76
N ILE A 462 20.68 -25.54 -7.33
CA ILE A 462 21.08 -24.17 -7.66
C ILE A 462 20.75 -23.94 -9.13
N ASP A 463 19.76 -23.11 -9.39
CA ASP A 463 19.28 -22.85 -10.77
C ASP A 463 20.24 -21.90 -11.52
N VAL A 464 20.50 -22.23 -12.78
CA VAL A 464 21.52 -21.60 -13.62
C VAL A 464 20.92 -21.06 -14.91
N LEU A 465 21.22 -19.80 -15.24
CA LEU A 465 21.06 -19.24 -16.58
C LEU A 465 22.40 -19.38 -17.31
N PHE A 466 22.48 -20.26 -18.30
CA PHE A 466 23.68 -20.45 -19.09
C PHE A 466 23.64 -19.58 -20.35
N ASP A 467 24.59 -18.64 -20.49
CA ASP A 467 24.79 -17.83 -21.70
C ASP A 467 25.84 -18.49 -22.60
N ASP A 468 25.36 -19.34 -23.50
CA ASP A 468 26.16 -20.06 -24.51
C ASP A 468 26.19 -19.32 -25.86
N ARG A 469 25.58 -18.14 -26.00
CA ARG A 469 25.47 -17.39 -27.25
C ARG A 469 26.86 -17.07 -27.84
N ASP A 470 26.97 -17.11 -29.16
CA ASP A 470 28.19 -16.66 -29.89
C ASP A 470 28.13 -15.14 -30.15
N VAL A 471 28.33 -14.36 -29.10
CA VAL A 471 28.39 -12.90 -29.13
C VAL A 471 29.62 -12.39 -28.37
N SER A 472 29.97 -11.11 -28.55
CA SER A 472 31.15 -10.54 -27.90
C SER A 472 31.02 -10.58 -26.36
N PRO A 473 32.13 -10.73 -25.61
CA PRO A 473 32.13 -10.72 -24.14
C PRO A 473 31.45 -9.47 -23.55
N GLY A 474 31.64 -8.30 -24.19
CA GLY A 474 31.02 -7.05 -23.74
C GLY A 474 29.48 -7.10 -23.74
N ILE A 475 28.88 -7.72 -24.77
CA ILE A 475 27.42 -7.92 -24.83
C ILE A 475 26.98 -8.83 -23.69
N LYS A 476 27.64 -9.97 -23.49
CA LYS A 476 27.31 -10.91 -22.40
C LYS A 476 27.39 -10.27 -21.02
N PHE A 477 28.43 -9.48 -20.75
CA PHE A 477 28.59 -8.79 -19.47
C PHE A 477 27.54 -7.70 -19.25
N ASN A 478 27.21 -6.93 -20.29
CA ASN A 478 26.17 -5.92 -20.19
C ASN A 478 24.79 -6.56 -19.95
N ASP A 479 24.47 -7.64 -20.67
CA ASP A 479 23.23 -8.36 -20.48
C ASP A 479 23.17 -9.00 -19.07
N ALA A 480 24.28 -9.56 -18.60
CA ALA A 480 24.37 -10.14 -17.27
C ALA A 480 24.15 -9.10 -16.15
N ASP A 481 24.73 -7.91 -16.30
CA ASP A 481 24.53 -6.80 -15.36
C ASP A 481 23.09 -6.27 -15.42
N LEU A 482 22.51 -6.16 -16.61
CA LEU A 482 21.12 -5.71 -16.81
C LEU A 482 20.12 -6.69 -16.19
N ILE A 483 20.27 -8.00 -16.47
CA ILE A 483 19.44 -9.06 -15.90
C ILE A 483 19.61 -9.12 -14.38
N GLY A 484 20.84 -8.99 -13.88
CA GLY A 484 21.16 -8.75 -12.49
C GLY A 484 21.08 -9.97 -11.57
N LEU A 485 21.37 -11.18 -12.06
CA LEU A 485 21.40 -12.38 -11.22
C LEU A 485 22.47 -12.29 -10.13
N PRO A 486 22.25 -12.86 -8.95
CA PRO A 486 23.14 -12.69 -7.79
C PRO A 486 24.60 -13.02 -8.04
N PHE A 487 24.87 -14.12 -8.75
CA PHE A 487 26.20 -14.60 -9.06
C PHE A 487 26.42 -14.67 -10.58
N GLN A 488 27.53 -14.09 -11.05
CA GLN A 488 27.95 -14.16 -12.45
C GLN A 488 29.26 -14.94 -12.50
N LEU A 489 29.22 -16.19 -12.98
CA LEU A 489 30.37 -17.05 -13.12
C LEU A 489 30.89 -17.00 -14.57
N ILE A 490 32.13 -16.61 -14.74
CA ILE A 490 32.76 -16.44 -16.05
C ILE A 490 33.70 -17.63 -16.30
N VAL A 491 33.39 -18.39 -17.36
CA VAL A 491 34.14 -19.58 -17.77
C VAL A 491 34.54 -19.43 -19.24
N GLY A 492 35.82 -19.67 -19.53
CA GLY A 492 36.34 -19.62 -20.87
C GLY A 492 37.76 -20.20 -20.95
N GLU A 493 38.27 -20.37 -22.17
CA GLU A 493 39.58 -20.97 -22.42
C GLU A 493 40.72 -20.30 -21.64
N LYS A 494 40.74 -18.97 -21.59
CA LYS A 494 41.75 -18.22 -20.84
C LYS A 494 41.74 -18.57 -19.33
N GLY A 495 40.56 -18.71 -18.73
CA GLY A 495 40.40 -19.12 -17.32
C GLY A 495 40.94 -20.52 -17.08
N LEU A 496 40.62 -21.46 -17.98
CA LEU A 496 41.14 -22.82 -17.93
C LEU A 496 42.67 -22.85 -17.99
N GLN A 497 43.25 -22.12 -18.94
CA GLN A 497 44.74 -22.01 -19.10
C GLN A 497 45.39 -21.37 -17.87
N GLN A 498 44.73 -20.44 -17.19
CA GLN A 498 45.25 -19.77 -15.98
C GLN A 498 44.97 -20.53 -14.69
N GLY A 499 44.19 -21.62 -14.74
CA GLY A 499 43.78 -22.37 -13.56
C GLY A 499 42.88 -21.60 -12.63
N GLN A 500 42.05 -20.70 -13.15
CA GLN A 500 41.11 -19.90 -12.34
C GLN A 500 39.89 -19.45 -13.12
N PHE A 501 38.74 -19.37 -12.41
CA PHE A 501 37.51 -18.72 -12.90
C PHE A 501 37.20 -17.46 -12.09
N GLU A 502 36.48 -16.53 -12.69
CA GLU A 502 36.01 -15.32 -12.01
C GLU A 502 34.52 -15.49 -11.61
N LEU A 503 34.24 -15.24 -10.34
CA LEU A 503 32.89 -15.13 -9.81
C LEU A 503 32.64 -13.68 -9.41
N LYS A 504 31.69 -13.01 -10.05
CA LYS A 504 31.25 -11.66 -9.68
C LYS A 504 29.97 -11.73 -8.87
N ILE A 505 29.95 -11.04 -7.74
CA ILE A 505 28.77 -10.84 -6.91
C ILE A 505 28.06 -9.58 -7.39
N ARG A 506 26.84 -9.70 -7.92
CA ARG A 506 26.14 -8.59 -8.60
C ARG A 506 25.88 -7.42 -7.67
N LYS A 507 25.44 -7.68 -6.43
CA LYS A 507 25.05 -6.65 -5.45
C LYS A 507 26.23 -5.77 -5.00
N THR A 508 27.40 -6.34 -4.78
CA THR A 508 28.60 -5.64 -4.26
C THR A 508 29.58 -5.26 -5.32
N HIS A 509 29.43 -5.77 -6.54
CA HIS A 509 30.40 -5.74 -7.63
C HIS A 509 31.75 -6.41 -7.33
N GLU A 510 31.82 -7.12 -6.22
CA GLU A 510 33.03 -7.86 -5.83
C GLU A 510 33.34 -8.97 -6.85
N ARG A 511 34.60 -9.11 -7.18
CA ARG A 511 35.10 -10.14 -8.08
C ARG A 511 36.04 -11.07 -7.31
N LEU A 512 35.66 -12.33 -7.25
CA LEU A 512 36.42 -13.38 -6.59
C LEU A 512 37.08 -14.26 -7.63
N SER A 513 38.36 -14.57 -7.42
CA SER A 513 39.06 -15.57 -8.22
C SER A 513 38.90 -16.94 -7.57
N ILE A 514 38.33 -17.89 -8.29
CA ILE A 514 38.23 -19.29 -7.87
C ILE A 514 39.37 -20.05 -8.52
N ALA A 515 40.38 -20.43 -7.72
CA ALA A 515 41.44 -21.29 -8.20
C ALA A 515 40.92 -22.70 -8.50
N ILE A 516 41.22 -23.21 -9.68
CA ILE A 516 40.76 -24.52 -10.14
C ILE A 516 41.96 -25.41 -10.52
N SER A 517 41.81 -26.72 -10.28
CA SER A 517 42.66 -27.74 -10.88
C SER A 517 41.93 -28.35 -12.10
N LEU A 518 42.64 -28.63 -13.17
CA LEU A 518 42.06 -29.26 -14.37
C LEU A 518 41.91 -30.77 -14.19
N ASP A 519 41.31 -31.17 -13.08
CA ASP A 519 41.02 -32.54 -12.69
C ASP A 519 39.55 -32.67 -12.23
N ASP A 520 39.19 -33.85 -11.73
CA ASP A 520 37.81 -34.14 -11.27
C ASP A 520 37.34 -33.23 -10.11
N THR A 521 38.21 -32.43 -9.49
CA THR A 521 37.86 -31.53 -8.39
C THR A 521 37.40 -30.15 -8.85
N MET A 522 37.64 -29.77 -10.11
CA MET A 522 37.31 -28.46 -10.65
C MET A 522 35.84 -28.07 -10.37
N VAL A 523 34.93 -28.95 -10.74
CA VAL A 523 33.50 -28.71 -10.61
C VAL A 523 33.06 -28.54 -9.17
N SER A 524 33.55 -29.44 -8.29
CA SER A 524 33.23 -29.37 -6.85
C SER A 524 33.77 -28.11 -6.19
N THR A 525 34.94 -27.63 -6.61
CA THR A 525 35.56 -26.38 -6.12
C THR A 525 34.67 -25.18 -6.46
N VAL A 526 34.18 -25.09 -7.71
CA VAL A 526 33.31 -24.00 -8.15
C VAL A 526 31.96 -24.04 -7.41
N VAL A 527 31.35 -25.22 -7.30
CA VAL A 527 30.06 -25.39 -6.60
C VAL A 527 30.20 -24.98 -5.13
N ASN A 528 31.24 -25.42 -4.45
CA ASN A 528 31.48 -25.06 -3.04
C ASN A 528 31.72 -23.57 -2.86
N ALA A 529 32.41 -22.90 -3.79
CA ALA A 529 32.63 -21.46 -3.75
C ALA A 529 31.30 -20.70 -3.85
N ILE A 530 30.43 -21.09 -4.78
CA ILE A 530 29.10 -20.48 -4.92
C ILE A 530 28.24 -20.74 -3.70
N GLN A 531 28.18 -21.96 -3.18
CA GLN A 531 27.43 -22.28 -1.96
C GLN A 531 27.91 -21.48 -0.75
N SER A 532 29.23 -21.29 -0.62
CA SER A 532 29.81 -20.46 0.45
C SER A 532 29.31 -19.01 0.36
N GLN A 533 29.28 -18.43 -0.85
CA GLN A 533 28.78 -17.07 -1.05
C GLN A 533 27.26 -16.96 -0.82
N MET A 534 26.49 -17.99 -1.21
CA MET A 534 25.06 -18.05 -0.90
C MET A 534 24.81 -18.00 0.60
N ASN A 535 25.58 -18.75 1.40
CA ASN A 535 25.44 -18.76 2.86
C ASN A 535 25.80 -17.41 3.49
N ILE A 536 26.79 -16.69 2.96
CA ILE A 536 27.17 -15.34 3.42
C ILE A 536 26.06 -14.33 3.11
N MET A 537 25.44 -14.42 1.94
CA MET A 537 24.40 -13.48 1.51
C MET A 537 23.02 -13.82 2.09
N GLY A 538 22.80 -15.03 2.56
CA GLY A 538 21.54 -15.47 3.18
C GLY A 538 21.47 -15.19 4.69
N GLN A 539 22.55 -14.72 5.29
CA GLN A 539 22.61 -14.22 6.67
C GLN A 539 22.33 -12.70 6.73
#